data_8315aa7bbafd66428b29bdb30653bdba
#
_entry.id   8315aa7bbafd66428b29bdb30653bdba
#
_cell.length_a   1.000
_cell.length_b   1.000
_cell.length_c   1.000
_cell.angle_alpha   90.00
_cell.angle_beta   90.00
_cell.angle_gamma   90.00
#
_symmetry.space_group_name_H-M   'P 1'
#
loop_
_entity.id
_entity.type
_entity.pdbx_description
1 polymer ?
#
loop_
_entity_poly.entity_id
_entity_poly.type
_entity_poly.pdbx_seq_one_letter_code
_entity_poly.pdbx_strand_id
1 'polypeptide(L)'
;TYNRDFANAKNPVNMNITTPQPFSGTYVEKTLQAKAYPSVKVCSKVNSGLISFYKDYPQCDFSVYVGAPVSQEVQQTVLPSLQAAIQGKKQSEAANILINFVQTAFDYKTDGDQFGYEKPFFVDELFYYPYSDCEDRAVLYSYLVRTLMGLDVVLLEYPNHMATAVCFDENIDGDYITVSGKKYIICDPTYLSLIHISEP
;
A
#
# COMPACT_ATOMS: atom_id res chain seq x y z
N THR A 1 -2.33 -15.69 -16.68
CA THR A 1 -3.45 -16.12 -15.86
C THR A 1 -3.84 -17.54 -16.27
N TYR A 2 -3.67 -18.51 -15.39
CA TYR A 2 -4.16 -19.87 -15.63
C TYR A 2 -5.65 -19.91 -15.32
N ASN A 3 -6.47 -19.74 -16.35
CA ASN A 3 -7.93 -19.68 -16.26
C ASN A 3 -8.56 -21.06 -16.49
N ARG A 4 -7.92 -22.13 -16.02
CA ARG A 4 -8.41 -23.48 -16.27
C ARG A 4 -8.56 -24.25 -14.96
N ASP A 5 -9.79 -24.53 -14.59
CA ASP A 5 -10.11 -25.48 -13.53
C ASP A 5 -9.72 -26.89 -13.95
N PHE A 6 -8.89 -27.54 -13.16
CA PHE A 6 -8.56 -28.95 -13.34
C PHE A 6 -9.46 -29.79 -12.43
N ALA A 7 -10.25 -30.65 -13.00
CA ALA A 7 -11.23 -31.49 -12.27
C ALA A 7 -10.64 -32.31 -11.10
N ASN A 8 -9.32 -32.53 -11.10
CA ASN A 8 -8.58 -33.25 -10.05
C ASN A 8 -7.85 -32.36 -9.07
N ALA A 9 -7.85 -31.04 -9.23
CA ALA A 9 -7.23 -30.10 -8.31
C ALA A 9 -8.16 -29.87 -7.11
N LYS A 10 -8.04 -30.72 -6.10
CA LYS A 10 -8.93 -30.68 -4.92
C LYS A 10 -8.36 -29.87 -3.75
N ASN A 11 -7.08 -29.53 -3.79
CA ASN A 11 -6.40 -28.83 -2.72
C ASN A 11 -6.01 -27.42 -3.19
N PRO A 12 -6.56 -26.34 -2.59
CA PRO A 12 -6.10 -24.98 -2.88
C PRO A 12 -4.65 -24.82 -2.40
N VAL A 13 -3.84 -24.14 -3.20
CA VAL A 13 -2.51 -23.69 -2.79
C VAL A 13 -2.68 -22.40 -2.01
N ASN A 14 -2.19 -22.38 -0.76
CA ASN A 14 -2.16 -21.15 0.03
C ASN A 14 -0.97 -20.28 -0.42
N MET A 15 -1.26 -19.11 -0.96
CA MET A 15 -0.28 -18.14 -1.44
C MET A 15 0.08 -17.10 -0.36
N ASN A 16 -0.46 -17.17 0.86
CA ASN A 16 -0.17 -16.20 1.90
C ASN A 16 1.26 -16.37 2.44
N ILE A 17 1.97 -15.25 2.50
CA ILE A 17 3.23 -15.15 3.24
C ILE A 17 2.86 -14.81 4.69
N THR A 18 3.12 -15.72 5.62
CA THR A 18 2.71 -15.57 7.03
C THR A 18 3.84 -15.11 7.95
N THR A 19 5.09 -15.27 7.52
CA THR A 19 6.27 -14.90 8.31
C THR A 19 7.31 -14.22 7.43
N PRO A 20 7.98 -13.16 7.92
CA PRO A 20 9.13 -12.59 7.23
C PRO A 20 10.20 -13.65 7.04
N GLN A 21 10.75 -13.74 5.85
CA GLN A 21 11.83 -14.65 5.52
C GLN A 21 13.17 -13.90 5.56
N PRO A 22 14.22 -14.44 6.17
CA PRO A 22 15.55 -13.85 6.08
C PRO A 22 16.12 -14.11 4.69
N PHE A 23 16.47 -13.06 3.99
CA PHE A 23 17.12 -13.13 2.68
C PHE A 23 18.55 -12.61 2.76
N SER A 24 19.46 -13.29 2.09
CA SER A 24 20.81 -12.77 1.85
C SER A 24 20.75 -11.82 0.67
N GLY A 25 21.37 -10.66 0.78
CA GLY A 25 21.39 -9.66 -0.31
C GLY A 25 22.06 -8.36 0.13
N THR A 26 22.23 -7.48 -0.83
CA THR A 26 22.61 -6.08 -0.59
C THR A 26 21.40 -5.26 -0.24
N TYR A 27 21.63 -4.10 0.38
CA TYR A 27 20.56 -3.17 0.69
C TYR A 27 20.52 -2.02 -0.32
N VAL A 28 19.32 -1.66 -0.73
CA VAL A 28 19.05 -0.44 -1.51
C VAL A 28 18.39 0.57 -0.58
N GLU A 29 18.93 1.79 -0.58
CA GLU A 29 18.41 2.89 0.23
C GLU A 29 17.83 3.98 -0.67
N LYS A 30 16.68 4.53 -0.30
CA LYS A 30 16.02 5.64 -0.97
C LYS A 30 15.58 6.70 0.02
N THR A 31 15.69 7.95 -0.39
CA THR A 31 15.09 9.07 0.33
C THR A 31 13.80 9.48 -0.38
N LEU A 32 12.69 9.45 0.34
CA LEU A 32 11.34 9.75 -0.12
C LEU A 32 10.78 10.90 0.70
N GLN A 33 10.00 11.79 0.08
CA GLN A 33 9.47 12.98 0.74
C GLN A 33 8.07 13.32 0.24
N ALA A 34 7.16 13.64 1.17
CA ALA A 34 5.83 14.12 0.84
C ALA A 34 5.89 15.56 0.31
N LYS A 35 5.23 15.86 -0.82
CA LYS A 35 5.30 17.20 -1.42
C LYS A 35 4.56 18.25 -0.60
N ALA A 36 3.35 17.96 -0.11
CA ALA A 36 2.58 18.90 0.71
C ALA A 36 3.09 19.01 2.16
N TYR A 37 3.86 18.02 2.60
CA TYR A 37 4.43 17.97 3.96
C TYR A 37 5.96 17.76 3.89
N PRO A 38 6.76 18.78 3.52
CA PRO A 38 8.20 18.62 3.28
C PRO A 38 9.02 18.14 4.49
N SER A 39 8.49 18.29 5.70
CA SER A 39 9.08 17.72 6.91
C SER A 39 8.93 16.19 7.00
N VAL A 40 8.01 15.61 6.25
CA VAL A 40 7.80 14.15 6.17
C VAL A 40 8.78 13.57 5.17
N LYS A 41 9.93 13.18 5.69
CA LYS A 41 11.04 12.60 4.93
C LYS A 41 11.40 11.24 5.49
N VAL A 42 11.47 10.26 4.62
CA VAL A 42 11.73 8.85 4.93
C VAL A 42 12.98 8.39 4.21
N CYS A 43 13.90 7.76 4.93
CA CYS A 43 15.03 7.03 4.33
C CYS A 43 14.72 5.53 4.43
N SER A 44 14.25 4.92 3.35
CA SER A 44 13.92 3.50 3.32
C SER A 44 15.16 2.64 3.05
N LYS A 45 15.12 1.40 3.56
CA LYS A 45 16.15 0.39 3.34
C LYS A 45 15.50 -0.93 3.00
N VAL A 46 15.85 -1.51 1.84
CA VAL A 46 15.23 -2.74 1.31
C VAL A 46 16.30 -3.74 0.92
N ASN A 47 16.08 -5.02 1.28
CA ASN A 47 16.97 -6.12 0.92
C ASN A 47 16.70 -6.60 -0.51
N SER A 48 17.73 -6.59 -1.37
CA SER A 48 17.62 -7.03 -2.76
C SER A 48 17.30 -8.53 -2.92
N GLY A 49 17.67 -9.36 -1.95
CA GLY A 49 17.32 -10.78 -1.96
C GLY A 49 15.82 -11.02 -1.76
N LEU A 50 15.16 -10.21 -0.89
CA LEU A 50 13.72 -10.24 -0.73
C LEU A 50 13.01 -9.82 -2.04
N ILE A 51 13.50 -8.77 -2.70
CA ILE A 51 12.94 -8.34 -3.99
C ILE A 51 13.12 -9.41 -5.07
N SER A 52 14.24 -10.11 -5.08
CA SER A 52 14.46 -11.23 -6.01
C SER A 52 13.46 -12.37 -5.77
N PHE A 53 13.06 -12.62 -4.53
CA PHE A 53 12.01 -13.58 -4.20
C PHE A 53 10.63 -13.09 -4.70
N TYR A 54 10.28 -11.82 -4.48
CA TYR A 54 9.01 -11.26 -4.94
C TYR A 54 8.91 -11.14 -6.46
N LYS A 55 10.04 -10.97 -7.16
CA LYS A 55 10.07 -10.85 -8.61
C LYS A 55 9.41 -12.04 -9.32
N ASP A 56 9.62 -13.24 -8.80
CA ASP A 56 9.11 -14.49 -9.37
C ASP A 56 7.86 -14.98 -8.63
N TYR A 57 7.30 -14.16 -7.71
CA TYR A 57 6.09 -14.53 -6.99
C TYR A 57 4.88 -14.54 -7.93
N PRO A 58 4.07 -15.62 -7.93
CA PRO A 58 2.91 -15.69 -8.80
C PRO A 58 1.89 -14.59 -8.50
N GLN A 59 1.25 -14.05 -9.53
CA GLN A 59 0.09 -13.19 -9.32
C GLN A 59 -0.99 -13.92 -8.54
N CYS A 60 -1.55 -13.26 -7.53
CA CYS A 60 -2.57 -13.81 -6.65
C CYS A 60 -3.57 -12.71 -6.26
N ASP A 61 -4.55 -13.08 -5.46
CA ASP A 61 -5.55 -12.15 -4.92
C ASP A 61 -4.87 -11.05 -4.09
N PHE A 62 -5.41 -9.81 -4.15
CA PHE A 62 -4.84 -8.66 -3.43
C PHE A 62 -4.80 -8.86 -1.91
N SER A 63 -5.65 -9.72 -1.34
CA SER A 63 -5.57 -10.08 0.08
C SER A 63 -4.21 -10.65 0.49
N VAL A 64 -3.49 -11.30 -0.44
CA VAL A 64 -2.13 -11.81 -0.21
C VAL A 64 -1.14 -10.66 -0.06
N TYR A 65 -1.17 -9.68 -0.95
CA TYR A 65 -0.27 -8.50 -0.91
C TYR A 65 -0.53 -7.64 0.33
N VAL A 66 -1.79 -7.37 0.64
CA VAL A 66 -2.22 -6.60 1.81
C VAL A 66 -1.94 -7.32 3.12
N GLY A 67 -2.00 -8.65 3.13
CA GLY A 67 -1.79 -9.49 4.31
C GLY A 67 -0.33 -9.89 4.55
N ALA A 68 0.55 -9.69 3.57
CA ALA A 68 1.95 -10.08 3.68
C ALA A 68 2.69 -9.25 4.76
N PRO A 69 3.57 -9.88 5.54
CA PRO A 69 4.41 -9.16 6.49
C PRO A 69 5.43 -8.31 5.73
N VAL A 70 5.60 -7.07 6.17
CA VAL A 70 6.64 -6.16 5.66
C VAL A 70 7.96 -6.46 6.34
N SER A 71 9.08 -6.33 5.63
CA SER A 71 10.40 -6.59 6.20
C SER A 71 10.72 -5.70 7.39
N GLN A 72 11.54 -6.21 8.29
CA GLN A 72 11.95 -5.47 9.48
C GLN A 72 12.72 -4.19 9.12
N GLU A 73 13.53 -4.26 8.07
CA GLU A 73 14.30 -3.13 7.56
C GLU A 73 13.38 -1.98 7.11
N VAL A 74 12.34 -2.26 6.31
CA VAL A 74 11.37 -1.24 5.89
C VAL A 74 10.61 -0.71 7.11
N GLN A 75 10.15 -1.58 8.01
CA GLN A 75 9.46 -1.14 9.21
C GLN A 75 10.30 -0.18 10.05
N GLN A 76 11.56 -0.52 10.33
CA GLN A 76 12.46 0.28 11.17
C GLN A 76 12.91 1.60 10.53
N THR A 77 12.93 1.67 9.20
CA THR A 77 13.43 2.86 8.49
C THR A 77 12.31 3.78 8.03
N VAL A 78 11.09 3.26 7.78
CA VAL A 78 9.96 4.02 7.25
C VAL A 78 9.00 4.46 8.36
N LEU A 79 8.56 3.53 9.21
CA LEU A 79 7.47 3.81 10.16
C LEU A 79 7.79 4.90 11.18
N PRO A 80 9.00 5.02 11.76
CA PRO A 80 9.26 6.03 12.79
C PRO A 80 9.05 7.46 12.31
N SER A 81 9.49 7.78 11.08
CA SER A 81 9.32 9.12 10.50
C SER A 81 7.85 9.45 10.23
N LEU A 82 7.08 8.49 9.70
CA LEU A 82 5.65 8.65 9.45
C LEU A 82 4.86 8.71 10.76
N GLN A 83 5.18 7.86 11.73
CA GLN A 83 4.56 7.90 13.07
C GLN A 83 4.77 9.26 13.75
N ALA A 84 5.99 9.80 13.71
CA ALA A 84 6.28 11.13 14.27
C ALA A 84 5.48 12.24 13.56
N ALA A 85 5.28 12.13 12.25
CA ALA A 85 4.53 13.10 11.46
C ALA A 85 3.04 13.16 11.81
N ILE A 86 2.45 12.03 12.22
CA ILE A 86 1.02 11.93 12.54
C ILE A 86 0.72 11.98 14.04
N GLN A 87 1.75 11.95 14.88
CA GLN A 87 1.57 11.92 16.34
C GLN A 87 0.75 13.11 16.85
N GLY A 88 -0.31 12.84 17.63
CA GLY A 88 -1.16 13.86 18.22
C GLY A 88 -2.12 14.58 17.27
N LYS A 89 -2.21 14.12 16.01
CA LYS A 89 -3.13 14.67 15.01
C LYS A 89 -4.48 13.95 15.03
N LYS A 90 -5.52 14.65 14.54
CA LYS A 90 -6.83 14.03 14.28
C LYS A 90 -6.68 12.94 13.21
N GLN A 91 -7.58 11.98 13.20
CA GLN A 91 -7.51 10.86 12.23
C GLN A 91 -7.56 11.36 10.78
N SER A 92 -8.41 12.34 10.47
CA SER A 92 -8.48 12.94 9.13
C SER A 92 -7.17 13.60 8.70
N GLU A 93 -6.52 14.34 9.60
CA GLU A 93 -5.22 14.99 9.30
C GLU A 93 -4.10 13.96 9.16
N ALA A 94 -4.06 12.95 10.02
CA ALA A 94 -3.10 11.86 9.95
C ALA A 94 -3.23 11.09 8.63
N ALA A 95 -4.46 10.72 8.25
CA ALA A 95 -4.75 10.04 6.99
C ALA A 95 -4.31 10.89 5.77
N ASN A 96 -4.54 12.21 5.81
CA ASN A 96 -4.11 13.14 4.75
C ASN A 96 -2.58 13.23 4.63
N ILE A 97 -1.85 13.19 5.72
CA ILE A 97 -0.38 13.16 5.70
C ILE A 97 0.10 11.86 5.04
N LEU A 98 -0.44 10.72 5.46
CA LEU A 98 -0.06 9.42 4.93
C LEU A 98 -0.43 9.28 3.44
N ILE A 99 -1.64 9.70 3.04
CA ILE A 99 -2.04 9.61 1.64
C ILE A 99 -1.21 10.54 0.75
N ASN A 100 -0.90 11.76 1.20
CA ASN A 100 -0.03 12.67 0.46
C ASN A 100 1.39 12.10 0.30
N PHE A 101 1.92 11.43 1.32
CA PHE A 101 3.19 10.72 1.19
C PHE A 101 3.10 9.67 0.08
N VAL A 102 2.09 8.81 0.09
CA VAL A 102 1.93 7.77 -0.94
C VAL A 102 1.74 8.37 -2.34
N GLN A 103 0.90 9.39 -2.47
CA GLN A 103 0.62 10.05 -3.75
C GLN A 103 1.83 10.74 -4.36
N THR A 104 2.75 11.28 -3.56
CA THR A 104 3.73 12.25 -4.03
C THR A 104 5.19 11.86 -3.84
N ALA A 105 5.48 10.87 -2.99
CA ALA A 105 6.85 10.41 -2.74
C ALA A 105 7.34 9.39 -3.79
N PHE A 106 6.41 8.84 -4.59
CA PHE A 106 6.70 7.87 -5.64
C PHE A 106 6.27 8.43 -7.00
N ASP A 107 7.08 8.20 -8.02
CA ASP A 107 6.70 8.50 -9.39
C ASP A 107 5.67 7.47 -9.88
N TYR A 108 4.74 7.92 -10.73
CA TYR A 108 3.69 7.06 -11.28
C TYR A 108 4.10 6.48 -12.63
N LYS A 109 3.91 5.18 -12.79
CA LYS A 109 4.02 4.49 -14.07
C LYS A 109 3.25 3.18 -14.01
N THR A 110 2.48 2.87 -15.07
CA THR A 110 1.77 1.61 -15.14
C THR A 110 2.72 0.42 -15.26
N ASP A 111 2.30 -0.72 -14.79
CA ASP A 111 3.04 -1.98 -14.90
C ASP A 111 3.34 -2.36 -16.34
N GLY A 112 2.38 -2.16 -17.25
CA GLY A 112 2.58 -2.39 -18.67
C GLY A 112 3.74 -1.58 -19.26
N ASP A 113 3.91 -0.33 -18.83
CA ASP A 113 5.00 0.55 -19.26
C ASP A 113 6.33 0.27 -18.55
N GLN A 114 6.28 -0.28 -17.32
CA GLN A 114 7.48 -0.56 -16.53
C GLN A 114 8.04 -1.96 -16.79
N PHE A 115 7.18 -2.97 -16.84
CA PHE A 115 7.55 -4.39 -16.90
C PHE A 115 7.09 -5.09 -18.19
N GLY A 116 6.12 -4.51 -18.90
CA GLY A 116 5.47 -5.15 -20.05
C GLY A 116 4.38 -6.17 -19.68
N TYR A 117 4.07 -6.30 -18.40
CA TYR A 117 3.03 -7.17 -17.85
C TYR A 117 2.57 -6.66 -16.49
N GLU A 118 1.42 -7.08 -16.03
CA GLU A 118 0.84 -6.74 -14.73
C GLU A 118 1.65 -7.37 -13.59
N LYS A 119 2.13 -6.56 -12.64
CA LYS A 119 2.98 -6.99 -11.52
C LYS A 119 2.64 -6.24 -10.22
N PRO A 120 1.58 -6.61 -9.51
CA PRO A 120 1.27 -6.01 -8.23
C PRO A 120 2.43 -6.14 -7.23
N PHE A 121 2.67 -5.12 -6.42
CA PHE A 121 3.78 -5.06 -5.47
C PHE A 121 3.38 -5.47 -4.06
N PHE A 122 4.27 -6.21 -3.42
CA PHE A 122 4.35 -6.20 -1.97
C PHE A 122 4.88 -4.86 -1.47
N VAL A 123 4.56 -4.49 -0.23
CA VAL A 123 4.94 -3.18 0.33
C VAL A 123 6.44 -2.87 0.19
N ASP A 124 7.31 -3.85 0.39
CA ASP A 124 8.76 -3.67 0.25
C ASP A 124 9.18 -3.26 -1.16
N GLU A 125 8.47 -3.74 -2.19
CA GLU A 125 8.82 -3.46 -3.59
C GLU A 125 8.61 -2.00 -3.97
N LEU A 126 7.63 -1.28 -3.37
CA LEU A 126 7.46 0.16 -3.60
C LEU A 126 8.69 0.96 -3.16
N PHE A 127 9.36 0.53 -2.10
CA PHE A 127 10.59 1.17 -1.64
C PHE A 127 11.83 0.78 -2.45
N TYR A 128 11.70 -0.17 -3.36
CA TYR A 128 12.79 -0.64 -4.24
C TYR A 128 12.67 -0.11 -5.67
N TYR A 129 11.51 -0.30 -6.32
CA TYR A 129 11.30 0.10 -7.70
C TYR A 129 11.11 1.62 -7.83
N PRO A 130 11.51 2.24 -8.98
CA PRO A 130 11.43 3.69 -9.16
C PRO A 130 9.99 4.21 -9.32
N TYR A 131 9.08 3.38 -9.80
CA TYR A 131 7.70 3.73 -10.10
C TYR A 131 6.73 2.80 -9.39
N SER A 132 5.51 3.26 -9.23
CA SER A 132 4.37 2.50 -8.72
C SER A 132 3.09 2.94 -9.42
N ASP A 133 2.08 2.09 -9.48
CA ASP A 133 0.76 2.44 -9.99
C ASP A 133 -0.33 2.43 -8.91
N CYS A 134 -1.60 2.28 -9.30
CA CYS A 134 -2.71 2.51 -8.37
C CYS A 134 -2.85 1.39 -7.33
N GLU A 135 -2.72 0.13 -7.70
CA GLU A 135 -2.83 -1.01 -6.80
C GLU A 135 -1.68 -1.07 -5.80
N ASP A 136 -0.46 -0.77 -6.24
CA ASP A 136 0.71 -0.71 -5.38
C ASP A 136 0.51 0.34 -4.29
N ARG A 137 0.05 1.53 -4.68
CA ARG A 137 -0.22 2.65 -3.77
C ARG A 137 -1.36 2.32 -2.81
N ALA A 138 -2.40 1.62 -3.27
CA ALA A 138 -3.50 1.18 -2.44
C ALA A 138 -3.03 0.16 -1.38
N VAL A 139 -2.17 -0.78 -1.76
CA VAL A 139 -1.54 -1.75 -0.83
C VAL A 139 -0.69 -1.03 0.22
N LEU A 140 0.19 -0.10 -0.20
CA LEU A 140 1.02 0.67 0.74
C LEU A 140 0.18 1.53 1.69
N TYR A 141 -0.79 2.28 1.17
CA TYR A 141 -1.64 3.13 2.00
C TYR A 141 -2.45 2.32 3.01
N SER A 142 -3.02 1.20 2.58
CA SER A 142 -3.69 0.24 3.47
C SER A 142 -2.78 -0.25 4.59
N TYR A 143 -1.53 -0.61 4.29
CA TYR A 143 -0.54 -1.00 5.27
C TYR A 143 -0.25 0.11 6.29
N LEU A 144 0.01 1.33 5.81
CA LEU A 144 0.34 2.47 6.67
C LEU A 144 -0.81 2.84 7.61
N VAL A 145 -2.04 2.92 7.10
CA VAL A 145 -3.23 3.26 7.92
C VAL A 145 -3.49 2.18 8.97
N ARG A 146 -3.46 0.91 8.61
CA ARG A 146 -3.66 -0.18 9.57
C ARG A 146 -2.57 -0.22 10.64
N THR A 147 -1.31 -0.02 10.24
CA THR A 147 -0.16 -0.14 11.16
C THR A 147 0.00 1.07 12.05
N LEU A 148 -0.13 2.28 11.52
CA LEU A 148 0.15 3.53 12.24
C LEU A 148 -1.07 4.14 12.91
N MET A 149 -2.27 3.90 12.38
CA MET A 149 -3.51 4.46 12.91
C MET A 149 -4.42 3.42 13.57
N GLY A 150 -4.20 2.12 13.32
CA GLY A 150 -5.05 1.04 13.85
C GLY A 150 -6.45 0.99 13.25
N LEU A 151 -6.68 1.59 12.07
CA LEU A 151 -7.98 1.67 11.43
C LEU A 151 -8.18 0.55 10.40
N ASP A 152 -9.44 0.12 10.23
CA ASP A 152 -9.83 -0.84 9.21
C ASP A 152 -9.78 -0.17 7.83
N VAL A 153 -9.20 -0.86 6.84
CA VAL A 153 -9.11 -0.42 5.44
C VAL A 153 -9.58 -1.54 4.52
N VAL A 154 -10.33 -1.17 3.50
CA VAL A 154 -10.72 -2.05 2.40
C VAL A 154 -10.18 -1.51 1.08
N LEU A 155 -9.82 -2.40 0.15
CA LEU A 155 -9.48 -2.03 -1.22
C LEU A 155 -10.75 -1.90 -2.05
N LEU A 156 -10.78 -0.94 -2.97
CA LEU A 156 -11.86 -0.69 -3.91
C LEU A 156 -11.33 -0.90 -5.32
N GLU A 157 -11.79 -1.96 -5.96
CA GLU A 157 -11.45 -2.27 -7.33
C GLU A 157 -12.46 -1.65 -8.29
N TYR A 158 -11.98 -0.80 -9.20
CA TYR A 158 -12.72 -0.19 -10.29
C TYR A 158 -12.15 -0.66 -11.63
N PRO A 159 -12.86 -0.49 -12.75
CA PRO A 159 -12.27 -0.74 -14.07
C PRO A 159 -11.00 0.13 -14.26
N ASN A 160 -9.86 -0.53 -14.43
CA ASN A 160 -8.53 0.08 -14.61
C ASN A 160 -8.06 1.00 -13.47
N HIS A 161 -8.59 0.85 -12.25
CA HIS A 161 -8.17 1.65 -11.12
C HIS A 161 -8.40 0.94 -9.78
N MET A 162 -7.51 1.19 -8.82
CA MET A 162 -7.68 0.75 -7.45
C MET A 162 -7.53 1.91 -6.48
N ALA A 163 -8.50 2.02 -5.58
CA ALA A 163 -8.52 2.95 -4.47
C ALA A 163 -8.66 2.21 -3.13
N THR A 164 -8.80 2.96 -2.06
CA THR A 164 -9.05 2.42 -0.71
C THR A 164 -10.26 3.08 -0.07
N ALA A 165 -10.80 2.47 0.98
CA ALA A 165 -11.71 3.16 1.88
C ALA A 165 -11.34 2.82 3.33
N VAL A 166 -11.39 3.83 4.21
CA VAL A 166 -10.95 3.78 5.60
C VAL A 166 -12.14 3.93 6.54
N CYS A 167 -12.25 3.04 7.52
CA CYS A 167 -13.23 3.15 8.59
C CYS A 167 -12.68 4.01 9.72
N PHE A 168 -13.05 5.28 9.73
CA PHE A 168 -12.65 6.21 10.78
C PHE A 168 -13.55 6.08 12.02
N ASP A 169 -12.97 6.29 13.22
CA ASP A 169 -13.73 6.43 14.45
C ASP A 169 -14.34 7.83 14.60
N GLU A 170 -13.73 8.83 13.92
CA GLU A 170 -14.25 10.20 13.84
C GLU A 170 -15.34 10.30 12.77
N ASN A 171 -16.30 11.19 12.97
CA ASN A 171 -17.27 11.54 11.93
C ASN A 171 -16.57 12.42 10.89
N ILE A 172 -16.29 11.84 9.73
CA ILE A 172 -15.66 12.53 8.60
C ILE A 172 -16.65 12.57 7.45
N ASP A 173 -16.82 13.76 6.87
CA ASP A 173 -17.61 13.95 5.65
C ASP A 173 -16.80 13.55 4.42
N GLY A 174 -17.48 13.02 3.42
CA GLY A 174 -16.86 12.55 2.18
C GLY A 174 -17.66 11.41 1.56
N ASP A 175 -17.27 11.04 0.35
CA ASP A 175 -17.82 9.88 -0.32
C ASP A 175 -17.48 8.61 0.47
N TYR A 176 -18.45 7.72 0.59
CA TYR A 176 -18.29 6.54 1.42
C TYR A 176 -18.99 5.31 0.85
N ILE A 177 -18.55 4.16 1.32
CA ILE A 177 -19.23 2.88 1.17
C ILE A 177 -19.61 2.33 2.54
N THR A 178 -20.56 1.41 2.57
CA THR A 178 -20.93 0.69 3.78
C THR A 178 -20.54 -0.78 3.65
N VAL A 179 -19.69 -1.25 4.58
CA VAL A 179 -19.27 -2.65 4.65
C VAL A 179 -19.62 -3.20 6.03
N SER A 180 -20.42 -4.25 6.09
CA SER A 180 -20.87 -4.88 7.35
C SER A 180 -21.45 -3.87 8.36
N GLY A 181 -22.21 -2.86 7.86
CA GLY A 181 -22.85 -1.83 8.69
C GLY A 181 -21.93 -0.71 9.19
N LYS A 182 -20.64 -0.71 8.83
CA LYS A 182 -19.69 0.37 9.14
C LYS A 182 -19.49 1.28 7.92
N LYS A 183 -19.32 2.60 8.16
CA LYS A 183 -19.02 3.61 7.15
C LYS A 183 -17.51 3.63 6.86
N TYR A 184 -17.14 3.51 5.59
CA TYR A 184 -15.76 3.62 5.11
C TYR A 184 -15.67 4.79 4.14
N ILE A 185 -14.84 5.78 4.46
CA ILE A 185 -14.59 6.96 3.61
C ILE A 185 -13.63 6.58 2.51
N ILE A 186 -13.95 6.95 1.26
CA ILE A 186 -13.11 6.68 0.09
C ILE A 186 -11.87 7.55 0.14
N CYS A 187 -10.71 6.92 0.05
CA CYS A 187 -9.40 7.54 0.04
C CYS A 187 -8.61 7.02 -1.16
N ASP A 188 -8.30 7.89 -2.11
CA ASP A 188 -7.57 7.50 -3.32
C ASP A 188 -6.07 7.85 -3.21
N PRO A 189 -5.17 6.85 -3.07
CA PRO A 189 -3.74 7.10 -2.93
C PRO A 189 -3.02 7.38 -4.25
N THR A 190 -3.74 7.49 -5.36
CA THR A 190 -3.18 7.74 -6.70
C THR A 190 -3.44 9.16 -7.17
N TYR A 191 -4.69 9.61 -7.12
CA TYR A 191 -5.07 10.95 -7.54
C TYR A 191 -4.84 11.98 -6.43
N LEU A 192 -4.31 13.15 -6.81
CA LEU A 192 -3.98 14.26 -5.89
C LEU A 192 -5.22 14.99 -5.30
N SER A 193 -6.40 14.42 -5.36
CA SER A 193 -7.49 14.90 -4.54
C SER A 193 -7.30 14.37 -3.10
N LEU A 194 -7.11 15.28 -2.16
CA LEU A 194 -7.35 15.04 -0.74
C LEU A 194 -8.64 14.24 -0.60
N ILE A 195 -8.76 13.33 0.39
CA ILE A 195 -10.02 12.62 0.69
C ILE A 195 -11.16 13.35 0.01
N HIS A 196 -11.94 12.71 -0.88
CA HIS A 196 -13.06 13.36 -1.58
C HIS A 196 -14.02 13.95 -0.54
N ILE A 197 -13.61 15.06 0.05
CA ILE A 197 -14.46 15.92 0.85
C ILE A 197 -15.23 16.69 -0.20
N SER A 198 -16.49 16.33 -0.42
CA SER A 198 -17.41 17.18 -1.16
C SER A 198 -17.37 18.56 -0.50
N GLU A 199 -16.80 19.55 -1.17
CA GLU A 199 -16.97 20.93 -0.74
C GLU A 199 -18.47 21.26 -0.73
N PRO A 200 -18.96 21.99 0.29
CA PRO A 200 -20.38 22.31 0.43
C PRO A 200 -20.93 23.15 -0.71
#